data_e84f2e4a1410d40278ccd8f8d4054864
#
_entry.id   e84f2e4a1410d40278ccd8f8d4054864
#
_cell.length_a   1.000
_cell.length_b   1.000
_cell.length_c   1.000
_cell.angle_alpha   90.00
_cell.angle_beta   90.00
_cell.angle_gamma   90.00
#
_symmetry.space_group_name_H-M   'P 1'
#
loop_
_entity.id
_entity.type
_entity.pdbx_description
1 polymer ?
#
loop_
_entity_poly.entity_id
_entity_poly.type
_entity_poly.pdbx_seq_one_letter_code
_entity_poly.pdbx_strand_id
1 'polypeptide(L)'
;MYKRQALDRGDTAAARAHALTMEKEAKHAHDIMTEFVCVLLTYIGKNYGDEEVVKALHSRHSGQPQVAERMLGMSPEDAVRFKTMIHRSHHSRMVLTEEKDRYVLKLDPCNTGGRILREGLDKPPVSIGKFQKNRPETWNQTDVPYYCGHCAIHAITGVEKGAPHPTWIYDRPKKPGDPCYQYCYKRTQDVPEKNFSELGLKKPAA
;
A
#
# COMPACT_ATOMS: atom_id res chain seq x y z
N MET A 1 -26.99 9.63 -1.57
CA MET A 1 -28.43 9.98 -1.65
C MET A 1 -28.75 10.75 -2.95
N TYR A 2 -28.23 11.94 -3.18
CA TYR A 2 -28.56 12.80 -4.33
C TYR A 2 -28.33 12.17 -5.72
N LYS A 3 -27.22 11.43 -5.92
CA LYS A 3 -26.94 10.71 -7.17
C LYS A 3 -28.08 9.74 -7.54
N ARG A 4 -28.56 8.95 -6.57
CA ARG A 4 -29.65 8.00 -6.79
C ARG A 4 -30.95 8.71 -7.15
N GLN A 5 -31.30 9.78 -6.44
CA GLN A 5 -32.49 10.59 -6.74
C GLN A 5 -32.45 11.22 -8.14
N ALA A 6 -31.27 11.63 -8.62
CA ALA A 6 -31.11 12.14 -9.98
C ALA A 6 -31.34 11.03 -11.02
N LEU A 7 -30.80 9.83 -10.79
CA LEU A 7 -31.01 8.66 -11.65
C LEU A 7 -32.50 8.24 -11.70
N ASP A 8 -33.16 8.22 -10.54
CA ASP A 8 -34.59 7.87 -10.43
C ASP A 8 -35.51 8.84 -11.21
N ARG A 9 -35.05 10.08 -11.41
CA ARG A 9 -35.73 11.09 -12.25
C ARG A 9 -35.26 11.10 -13.70
N GLY A 10 -34.34 10.22 -14.11
CA GLY A 10 -33.75 10.21 -15.44
C GLY A 10 -32.80 11.37 -15.73
N ASP A 11 -32.41 12.14 -14.70
CA ASP A 11 -31.46 13.25 -14.84
C ASP A 11 -30.03 12.75 -14.81
N THR A 12 -29.55 12.27 -15.95
CA THR A 12 -28.19 11.73 -16.10
C THR A 12 -27.10 12.78 -15.94
N ALA A 13 -27.39 14.05 -16.29
CA ALA A 13 -26.43 15.15 -16.14
C ALA A 13 -26.18 15.45 -14.65
N ALA A 14 -27.23 15.60 -13.86
CA ALA A 14 -27.15 15.78 -12.42
C ALA A 14 -26.52 14.56 -11.74
N ALA A 15 -26.89 13.34 -12.15
CA ALA A 15 -26.31 12.12 -11.62
C ALA A 15 -24.77 12.05 -11.84
N ARG A 16 -24.32 12.46 -13.03
CA ARG A 16 -22.89 12.56 -13.36
C ARG A 16 -22.18 13.62 -12.52
N ALA A 17 -22.77 14.81 -12.40
CA ALA A 17 -22.23 15.89 -11.58
C ALA A 17 -22.06 15.45 -10.11
N HIS A 18 -23.07 14.82 -9.53
CA HIS A 18 -23.00 14.27 -8.17
C HIS A 18 -21.93 13.18 -8.03
N ALA A 19 -21.74 12.31 -9.04
CA ALA A 19 -20.71 11.28 -9.00
C ALA A 19 -19.31 11.90 -8.96
N LEU A 20 -19.05 12.93 -9.79
CA LEU A 20 -17.76 13.64 -9.81
C LEU A 20 -17.50 14.41 -8.49
N THR A 21 -18.53 15.00 -7.90
CA THR A 21 -18.44 15.65 -6.60
C THR A 21 -18.08 14.63 -5.51
N MET A 22 -18.78 13.50 -5.46
CA MET A 22 -18.49 12.42 -4.50
C MET A 22 -17.05 11.90 -4.63
N GLU A 23 -16.53 11.78 -5.86
CA GLU A 23 -15.14 11.36 -6.08
C GLU A 23 -14.15 12.35 -5.47
N LYS A 24 -14.36 13.65 -5.67
CA LYS A 24 -13.52 14.71 -5.09
C LYS A 24 -13.58 14.71 -3.56
N GLU A 25 -14.78 14.62 -3.00
CA GLU A 25 -14.99 14.58 -1.54
C GLU A 25 -14.37 13.33 -0.92
N ALA A 26 -14.56 12.17 -1.55
CA ALA A 26 -13.94 10.91 -1.09
C ALA A 26 -12.42 10.97 -1.14
N LYS A 27 -11.85 11.56 -2.21
CA LYS A 27 -10.40 11.77 -2.30
C LYS A 27 -9.89 12.72 -1.20
N HIS A 28 -10.60 13.80 -0.94
CA HIS A 28 -10.23 14.75 0.12
C HIS A 28 -10.26 14.08 1.50
N ALA A 29 -11.31 13.35 1.82
CA ALA A 29 -11.41 12.58 3.05
C ALA A 29 -10.28 11.54 3.18
N HIS A 30 -10.00 10.80 2.10
CA HIS A 30 -8.89 9.85 2.06
C HIS A 30 -7.54 10.54 2.34
N ASP A 31 -7.28 11.69 1.73
CA ASP A 31 -6.01 12.40 1.87
C ASP A 31 -5.82 12.90 3.31
N ILE A 32 -6.86 13.46 3.93
CA ILE A 32 -6.86 13.88 5.34
C ILE A 32 -6.58 12.67 6.26
N MET A 33 -7.29 11.57 6.08
CA MET A 33 -7.12 10.38 6.92
C MET A 33 -5.73 9.77 6.78
N THR A 34 -5.19 9.71 5.55
CA THR A 34 -3.82 9.22 5.31
C THR A 34 -2.79 10.12 5.99
N GLU A 35 -2.95 11.45 5.89
CA GLU A 35 -2.06 12.41 6.52
C GLU A 35 -2.14 12.32 8.05
N PHE A 36 -3.33 12.19 8.61
CA PHE A 36 -3.53 11.97 10.04
C PHE A 36 -2.77 10.75 10.55
N VAL A 37 -2.87 9.61 9.85
CA VAL A 37 -2.08 8.41 10.18
C VAL A 37 -0.58 8.69 10.10
N CYS A 38 -0.12 9.40 9.06
CA CYS A 38 1.29 9.75 8.91
C CYS A 38 1.79 10.64 10.04
N VAL A 39 0.99 11.60 10.49
CA VAL A 39 1.31 12.48 11.63
C VAL A 39 1.41 11.68 12.93
N LEU A 40 0.48 10.75 13.17
CA LEU A 40 0.53 9.87 14.35
C LEU A 40 1.78 8.98 14.34
N LEU A 41 2.12 8.35 13.22
CA LEU A 41 3.34 7.55 13.08
C LEU A 41 4.60 8.41 13.27
N THR A 42 4.56 9.65 12.80
CA THR A 42 5.65 10.62 12.99
C THR A 42 5.82 10.97 14.47
N TYR A 43 4.72 11.19 15.17
CA TYR A 43 4.74 11.44 16.63
C TYR A 43 5.34 10.25 17.38
N ILE A 44 4.91 9.02 17.05
CA ILE A 44 5.46 7.79 17.65
C ILE A 44 6.97 7.71 17.38
N GLY A 45 7.39 7.87 16.13
CA GLY A 45 8.80 7.77 15.78
C GLY A 45 9.69 8.82 16.42
N LYS A 46 9.21 10.07 16.53
CA LYS A 46 9.95 11.15 17.18
C LYS A 46 10.10 10.98 18.69
N ASN A 47 9.09 10.44 19.37
CA ASN A 47 9.08 10.35 20.82
C ASN A 47 9.53 8.99 21.37
N TYR A 48 9.34 7.92 20.60
CA TYR A 48 9.57 6.54 21.07
C TYR A 48 10.50 5.73 20.16
N GLY A 49 10.86 6.27 18.99
CA GLY A 49 11.76 5.63 18.04
C GLY A 49 11.11 4.71 17.02
N ASP A 50 11.91 4.29 16.04
CA ASP A 50 11.47 3.49 14.89
C ASP A 50 10.87 2.13 15.31
N GLU A 51 11.34 1.53 16.40
CA GLU A 51 10.84 0.24 16.90
C GLU A 51 9.35 0.32 17.29
N GLU A 52 8.94 1.41 17.92
CA GLU A 52 7.54 1.59 18.30
C GLU A 52 6.66 1.89 17.07
N VAL A 53 7.20 2.53 16.05
CA VAL A 53 6.50 2.66 14.75
C VAL A 53 6.25 1.29 14.13
N VAL A 54 7.24 0.42 14.14
CA VAL A 54 7.11 -0.96 13.63
C VAL A 54 6.05 -1.73 14.41
N LYS A 55 6.08 -1.68 15.74
CA LYS A 55 5.07 -2.33 16.59
C LYS A 55 3.65 -1.81 16.30
N ALA A 56 3.50 -0.50 16.13
CA ALA A 56 2.21 0.10 15.79
C ALA A 56 1.69 -0.39 14.43
N LEU A 57 2.58 -0.48 13.42
CA LEU A 57 2.24 -1.00 12.11
C LEU A 57 1.89 -2.50 12.14
N HIS A 58 2.65 -3.32 12.89
CA HIS A 58 2.33 -4.74 13.09
C HIS A 58 0.99 -4.93 13.81
N SER A 59 0.69 -4.11 14.82
CA SER A 59 -0.58 -4.18 15.56
C SER A 59 -1.79 -4.02 14.64
N ARG A 60 -1.69 -3.15 13.63
CA ARG A 60 -2.75 -3.01 12.62
C ARG A 60 -2.97 -4.30 11.83
N HIS A 61 -1.91 -5.02 11.47
CA HIS A 61 -2.01 -6.28 10.72
C HIS A 61 -2.46 -7.45 11.59
N SER A 62 -1.99 -7.50 12.83
CA SER A 62 -2.38 -8.53 13.82
C SER A 62 -3.84 -8.41 14.23
N GLY A 63 -4.40 -7.20 14.24
CA GLY A 63 -5.79 -6.93 14.59
C GLY A 63 -6.82 -7.35 13.52
N GLN A 64 -6.39 -7.87 12.38
CA GLN A 64 -7.27 -8.31 11.29
C GLN A 64 -6.93 -9.73 10.80
N PRO A 65 -7.03 -10.75 11.67
CA PRO A 65 -6.64 -12.12 11.31
C PRO A 65 -7.43 -12.67 10.13
N GLN A 66 -8.73 -12.36 10.03
CA GLN A 66 -9.60 -12.84 8.95
C GLN A 66 -9.16 -12.34 7.56
N VAL A 67 -8.58 -11.13 7.46
CA VAL A 67 -8.06 -10.61 6.19
C VAL A 67 -6.84 -11.41 5.76
N ALA A 68 -5.95 -11.73 6.69
CA ALA A 68 -4.77 -12.52 6.40
C ALA A 68 -5.13 -13.97 6.00
N GLU A 69 -6.02 -14.61 6.74
CA GLU A 69 -6.52 -15.95 6.42
C GLU A 69 -7.18 -16.01 5.04
N ARG A 70 -8.01 -15.02 4.73
CA ARG A 70 -8.64 -14.92 3.40
C ARG A 70 -7.60 -14.79 2.29
N MET A 71 -6.51 -14.08 2.53
CA MET A 71 -5.45 -13.89 1.53
C MET A 71 -4.61 -15.14 1.29
N LEU A 72 -4.45 -16.02 2.29
CA LEU A 72 -3.66 -17.26 2.16
C LEU A 72 -4.20 -18.22 1.10
N GLY A 73 -5.51 -18.25 0.89
CA GLY A 73 -6.17 -19.11 -0.10
C GLY A 73 -6.40 -18.47 -1.47
N MET A 74 -5.96 -17.23 -1.68
CA MET A 74 -6.20 -16.54 -2.94
C MET A 74 -5.28 -17.05 -4.04
N SER A 75 -5.86 -17.27 -5.23
CA SER A 75 -5.07 -17.37 -6.45
C SER A 75 -4.33 -16.05 -6.73
N PRO A 76 -3.23 -16.04 -7.50
CA PRO A 76 -2.57 -14.80 -7.90
C PRO A 76 -3.53 -13.81 -8.58
N GLU A 77 -4.48 -14.28 -9.38
CA GLU A 77 -5.50 -13.44 -10.01
C GLU A 77 -6.43 -12.79 -8.99
N ASP A 78 -6.92 -13.55 -8.00
CA ASP A 78 -7.79 -13.02 -6.96
C ASP A 78 -7.05 -12.02 -6.07
N ALA A 79 -5.78 -12.30 -5.76
CA ALA A 79 -4.91 -11.35 -5.05
C ALA A 79 -4.78 -10.02 -5.82
N VAL A 80 -4.61 -10.09 -7.15
CA VAL A 80 -4.57 -8.91 -8.03
C VAL A 80 -5.90 -8.15 -8.02
N ARG A 81 -7.02 -8.85 -8.17
CA ARG A 81 -8.38 -8.25 -8.13
C ARG A 81 -8.62 -7.54 -6.80
N PHE A 82 -8.26 -8.19 -5.69
CA PHE A 82 -8.38 -7.62 -4.35
C PHE A 82 -7.50 -6.37 -4.20
N LYS A 83 -6.25 -6.43 -4.66
CA LYS A 83 -5.30 -5.31 -4.57
C LYS A 83 -5.74 -4.11 -5.41
N THR A 84 -6.22 -4.34 -6.62
CA THR A 84 -6.74 -3.26 -7.47
C THR A 84 -7.96 -2.58 -6.86
N MET A 85 -8.83 -3.33 -6.16
CA MET A 85 -9.94 -2.76 -5.40
C MET A 85 -9.43 -1.82 -4.29
N ILE A 86 -8.43 -2.25 -3.52
CA ILE A 86 -7.81 -1.41 -2.48
C ILE A 86 -7.23 -0.14 -3.09
N HIS A 87 -6.48 -0.23 -4.19
CA HIS A 87 -5.87 0.96 -4.79
C HIS A 87 -6.89 1.89 -5.44
N ARG A 88 -8.02 1.38 -5.91
CA ARG A 88 -9.15 2.24 -6.33
C ARG A 88 -9.71 3.03 -5.15
N SER A 89 -9.86 2.42 -3.97
CA SER A 89 -10.31 3.13 -2.77
C SER A 89 -9.29 4.17 -2.27
N HIS A 90 -8.03 4.02 -2.66
CA HIS A 90 -6.98 5.03 -2.44
C HIS A 90 -6.85 6.05 -3.58
N HIS A 91 -7.79 6.06 -4.52
CA HIS A 91 -7.77 6.96 -5.69
C HIS A 91 -6.46 6.93 -6.49
N SER A 92 -5.69 5.83 -6.42
CA SER A 92 -4.46 5.67 -7.19
C SER A 92 -4.78 5.36 -8.64
N ARG A 93 -4.11 6.05 -9.56
CA ARG A 93 -4.11 5.63 -10.97
C ARG A 93 -3.22 4.40 -11.10
N MET A 94 -3.70 3.41 -11.84
CA MET A 94 -2.98 2.15 -11.96
C MET A 94 -3.06 1.58 -13.36
N VAL A 95 -1.98 0.88 -13.73
CA VAL A 95 -1.91 0.03 -14.92
C VAL A 95 -1.55 -1.37 -14.45
N LEU A 96 -2.35 -2.35 -14.84
CA LEU A 96 -2.09 -3.76 -14.59
C LEU A 96 -1.57 -4.40 -15.87
N THR A 97 -0.42 -5.07 -15.79
CA THR A 97 0.16 -5.88 -16.87
C THR A 97 0.33 -7.31 -16.38
N GLU A 98 -0.05 -8.27 -17.19
CA GLU A 98 0.24 -9.67 -16.96
C GLU A 98 1.51 -10.06 -17.72
N GLU A 99 2.49 -10.61 -17.00
CA GLU A 99 3.70 -11.21 -17.54
C GLU A 99 3.63 -12.75 -17.40
N LYS A 100 4.59 -13.44 -17.97
CA LYS A 100 4.61 -14.91 -17.95
C LYS A 100 4.62 -15.48 -16.53
N ASP A 101 5.39 -14.88 -15.63
CA ASP A 101 5.68 -15.35 -14.28
C ASP A 101 4.99 -14.56 -13.17
N ARG A 102 4.43 -13.39 -13.50
CA ARG A 102 3.86 -12.46 -12.51
C ARG A 102 2.83 -11.50 -13.11
N TYR A 103 2.10 -10.86 -12.23
CA TYR A 103 1.35 -9.63 -12.51
C TYR A 103 2.15 -8.42 -12.01
N VAL A 104 2.13 -7.35 -12.80
CA VAL A 104 2.76 -6.07 -12.48
C VAL A 104 1.69 -5.00 -12.34
N LEU A 105 1.56 -4.44 -11.16
CA LEU A 105 0.67 -3.32 -10.90
C LEU A 105 1.51 -2.06 -10.72
N LYS A 106 1.45 -1.16 -11.71
CA LYS A 106 2.08 0.16 -11.66
C LYS A 106 1.07 1.16 -11.09
N LEU A 107 1.42 1.82 -10.00
CA LEU A 107 0.68 2.95 -9.44
C LEU A 107 1.39 4.26 -9.83
N ASP A 108 0.69 5.12 -10.59
CA ASP A 108 1.26 6.35 -11.12
C ASP A 108 0.21 7.48 -11.11
N PRO A 109 0.10 8.18 -10.00
CA PRO A 109 0.87 8.06 -8.75
C PRO A 109 0.28 7.04 -7.76
N CYS A 110 1.10 6.62 -6.78
CA CYS A 110 0.63 6.08 -5.52
C CYS A 110 0.09 7.23 -4.65
N ASN A 111 -1.20 7.19 -4.31
CA ASN A 111 -1.86 8.27 -3.57
C ASN A 111 -1.80 8.13 -2.04
N THR A 112 -1.01 7.17 -1.54
CA THR A 112 -0.71 7.02 -0.11
C THR A 112 0.75 7.40 0.17
N GLY A 113 1.64 6.44 0.40
CA GLY A 113 3.05 6.71 0.68
C GLY A 113 3.78 7.51 -0.42
N GLY A 114 3.48 7.26 -1.70
CA GLY A 114 4.05 8.04 -2.81
C GLY A 114 3.62 9.51 -2.82
N ARG A 115 2.41 9.81 -2.30
CA ARG A 115 1.92 11.18 -2.15
C ARG A 115 2.80 12.00 -1.19
N ILE A 116 3.32 11.37 -0.13
CA ILE A 116 4.20 12.02 0.84
C ILE A 116 5.39 12.66 0.13
N LEU A 117 6.05 11.91 -0.75
CA LEU A 117 7.20 12.41 -1.50
C LEU A 117 6.80 13.42 -2.57
N ARG A 118 5.72 13.14 -3.31
CA ARG A 118 5.25 13.97 -4.44
C ARG A 118 4.84 15.37 -3.98
N GLU A 119 4.16 15.47 -2.84
CA GLU A 119 3.65 16.73 -2.29
C GLU A 119 4.62 17.37 -1.30
N GLY A 120 5.81 16.76 -1.09
CA GLY A 120 6.84 17.29 -0.20
C GLY A 120 6.42 17.29 1.28
N LEU A 121 5.48 16.42 1.67
CA LEU A 121 4.98 16.34 3.04
C LEU A 121 6.04 15.81 4.04
N ASP A 122 7.11 15.24 3.53
CA ASP A 122 8.30 14.83 4.30
C ASP A 122 9.24 15.98 4.66
N LYS A 123 8.92 17.21 4.21
CA LYS A 123 9.66 18.44 4.45
C LYS A 123 8.84 19.42 5.31
N PRO A 124 9.49 20.44 5.92
CA PRO A 124 8.77 21.50 6.61
C PRO A 124 7.70 22.17 5.71
N PRO A 125 6.55 22.58 6.26
CA PRO A 125 6.20 22.58 7.68
C PRO A 125 5.66 21.25 8.22
N VAL A 126 5.21 20.31 7.38
CA VAL A 126 4.54 19.07 7.82
C VAL A 126 5.54 18.07 8.42
N SER A 127 6.65 17.80 7.73
CA SER A 127 7.77 16.99 8.21
C SER A 127 7.39 15.55 8.63
N ILE A 128 6.63 14.86 7.79
CA ILE A 128 6.28 13.44 7.99
C ILE A 128 7.54 12.60 8.14
N GLY A 129 7.54 11.76 9.17
CA GLY A 129 8.70 10.96 9.56
C GLY A 129 9.03 9.81 8.61
N LYS A 130 10.30 9.42 8.64
CA LYS A 130 10.88 8.34 7.86
C LYS A 130 11.73 7.45 8.75
N PHE A 131 11.82 6.18 8.42
CA PHE A 131 12.78 5.26 9.01
C PHE A 131 14.20 5.70 8.68
N GLN A 132 15.03 5.84 9.71
CA GLN A 132 16.42 6.29 9.56
C GLN A 132 17.38 5.11 9.30
N LYS A 133 17.00 3.91 9.74
CA LYS A 133 17.80 2.70 9.59
C LYS A 133 17.14 1.74 8.61
N ASN A 134 17.99 1.02 7.86
CA ASN A 134 17.56 -0.11 7.07
C ASN A 134 17.10 -1.27 7.96
N ARG A 135 16.02 -1.93 7.56
CA ARG A 135 15.38 -3.01 8.28
C ARG A 135 14.46 -3.80 7.34
N PRO A 136 14.01 -5.00 7.71
CA PRO A 136 13.07 -5.78 6.89
C PRO A 136 11.81 -4.99 6.51
N GLU A 137 11.23 -4.23 7.45
CA GLU A 137 10.02 -3.44 7.24
C GLU A 137 10.23 -2.21 6.32
N THR A 138 11.44 -2.03 5.84
CA THR A 138 11.80 -1.01 4.85
C THR A 138 12.50 -1.58 3.61
N TRP A 139 12.38 -2.91 3.36
CA TRP A 139 13.13 -3.60 2.29
C TRP A 139 14.64 -3.34 2.37
N ASN A 140 15.19 -3.32 3.59
CA ASN A 140 16.59 -2.96 3.87
C ASN A 140 17.02 -1.59 3.28
N GLN A 141 16.11 -0.62 3.21
CA GLN A 141 16.39 0.75 2.74
C GLN A 141 16.26 1.76 3.87
N THR A 142 16.97 2.88 3.75
CA THR A 142 16.81 4.07 4.60
C THR A 142 15.85 5.07 3.96
N ASP A 143 15.47 6.11 4.69
CA ASP A 143 14.60 7.20 4.22
C ASP A 143 13.25 6.76 3.68
N VAL A 144 12.75 5.63 4.18
CA VAL A 144 11.42 5.11 3.86
C VAL A 144 10.38 5.84 4.71
N PRO A 145 9.37 6.52 4.14
CA PRO A 145 8.29 7.09 4.93
C PRO A 145 7.67 6.03 5.85
N TYR A 146 7.39 6.36 7.10
CA TYR A 146 6.81 5.42 8.07
C TYR A 146 5.57 4.72 7.52
N TYR A 147 4.73 5.46 6.83
CA TYR A 147 3.53 4.88 6.21
C TYR A 147 3.86 3.76 5.20
N CYS A 148 4.95 3.86 4.45
CA CYS A 148 5.33 2.83 3.47
C CYS A 148 5.70 1.49 4.13
N GLY A 149 6.15 1.51 5.38
CA GLY A 149 6.52 0.30 6.13
C GLY A 149 5.37 -0.72 6.22
N HIS A 150 4.09 -0.26 6.22
CA HIS A 150 2.96 -1.19 6.25
C HIS A 150 2.91 -2.13 5.05
N CYS A 151 3.43 -1.73 3.89
CA CYS A 151 3.47 -2.59 2.70
C CYS A 151 4.48 -3.73 2.87
N ALA A 152 5.66 -3.46 3.44
CA ALA A 152 6.64 -4.49 3.76
C ALA A 152 6.12 -5.45 4.85
N ILE A 153 5.56 -4.90 5.93
CA ILE A 153 4.95 -5.69 7.01
C ILE A 153 3.84 -6.59 6.48
N HIS A 154 3.02 -6.11 5.56
CA HIS A 154 1.98 -6.93 4.92
C HIS A 154 2.58 -8.15 4.19
N ALA A 155 3.72 -7.95 3.48
CA ALA A 155 4.41 -9.04 2.80
C ALA A 155 5.04 -10.03 3.79
N ILE A 156 5.70 -9.54 4.84
CA ILE A 156 6.30 -10.34 5.92
C ILE A 156 5.23 -11.16 6.63
N THR A 157 4.19 -10.51 7.14
CA THR A 157 3.10 -11.16 7.90
C THR A 157 2.37 -12.22 7.08
N GLY A 158 2.25 -12.04 5.76
CA GLY A 158 1.67 -13.06 4.88
C GLY A 158 2.46 -14.37 4.93
N VAL A 159 3.79 -14.30 4.85
CA VAL A 159 4.66 -15.47 4.91
C VAL A 159 4.69 -16.08 6.32
N GLU A 160 4.77 -15.26 7.36
CA GLU A 160 4.69 -15.72 8.77
C GLU A 160 3.40 -16.50 9.06
N LYS A 161 2.31 -16.17 8.38
CA LYS A 161 1.01 -16.85 8.48
C LYS A 161 0.84 -18.03 7.54
N GLY A 162 1.87 -18.40 6.78
CA GLY A 162 1.90 -19.62 5.96
C GLY A 162 1.80 -19.40 4.45
N ALA A 163 1.83 -18.17 3.95
CA ALA A 163 1.96 -17.98 2.51
C ALA A 163 3.31 -18.50 2.03
N PRO A 164 3.38 -19.22 0.89
CA PRO A 164 4.61 -19.84 0.39
C PRO A 164 5.66 -18.80 -0.05
N HIS A 165 5.23 -17.59 -0.30
CA HIS A 165 6.08 -16.43 -0.63
C HIS A 165 5.32 -15.12 -0.36
N PRO A 166 6.01 -13.97 -0.32
CA PRO A 166 5.33 -12.68 -0.25
C PRO A 166 4.34 -12.52 -1.41
N THR A 167 3.04 -12.44 -1.11
CA THR A 167 2.00 -12.28 -2.13
C THR A 167 2.22 -11.04 -2.99
N TRP A 168 2.74 -9.97 -2.35
CA TRP A 168 3.06 -8.73 -3.02
C TRP A 168 4.48 -8.28 -2.68
N ILE A 169 5.24 -7.97 -3.73
CA ILE A 169 6.57 -7.41 -3.65
C ILE A 169 6.49 -5.98 -4.15
N TYR A 170 7.09 -5.07 -3.42
CA TYR A 170 6.95 -3.64 -3.68
C TYR A 170 8.28 -3.01 -4.09
N ASP A 171 8.27 -2.27 -5.20
CA ASP A 171 9.31 -1.31 -5.54
C ASP A 171 8.71 0.09 -5.40
N ARG A 172 8.99 0.69 -4.25
CA ARG A 172 8.40 1.95 -3.84
C ARG A 172 9.00 3.15 -4.57
N PRO A 173 8.30 4.29 -4.67
CA PRO A 173 8.88 5.56 -5.10
C PRO A 173 10.07 5.93 -4.20
N LYS A 174 11.17 6.36 -4.81
CA LYS A 174 12.39 6.83 -4.10
C LYS A 174 12.49 8.35 -4.11
N LYS A 175 11.89 8.99 -5.10
CA LYS A 175 11.84 10.46 -5.28
C LYS A 175 10.46 10.89 -5.76
N PRO A 176 10.15 12.20 -5.69
CA PRO A 176 8.92 12.75 -6.25
C PRO A 176 8.76 12.38 -7.73
N GLY A 177 7.57 11.91 -8.10
CA GLY A 177 7.25 11.52 -9.47
C GLY A 177 7.53 10.06 -9.83
N ASP A 178 8.27 9.32 -9.03
CA ASP A 178 8.46 7.89 -9.28
C ASP A 178 7.14 7.13 -9.08
N PRO A 179 6.83 6.16 -9.94
CA PRO A 179 5.74 5.23 -9.72
C PRO A 179 6.07 4.25 -8.59
N CYS A 180 5.04 3.63 -8.01
CA CYS A 180 5.18 2.46 -7.16
C CYS A 180 4.84 1.22 -7.98
N TYR A 181 5.76 0.29 -8.09
CA TYR A 181 5.50 -1.01 -8.71
C TYR A 181 5.19 -2.05 -7.64
N GLN A 182 4.24 -2.92 -7.95
CA GLN A 182 3.87 -4.04 -7.11
C GLN A 182 3.81 -5.29 -7.96
N TYR A 183 4.52 -6.31 -7.55
CA TYR A 183 4.65 -7.57 -8.27
C TYR A 183 3.94 -8.67 -7.50
N CYS A 184 3.04 -9.40 -8.17
CA CYS A 184 2.42 -10.62 -7.66
C CYS A 184 2.90 -11.79 -8.51
N TYR A 185 3.82 -12.57 -7.99
CA TYR A 185 4.36 -13.75 -8.70
C TYR A 185 3.36 -14.88 -8.68
N LYS A 186 3.31 -15.64 -9.79
CA LYS A 186 2.38 -16.74 -9.95
C LYS A 186 2.85 -18.00 -9.21
N ARG A 187 4.17 -18.15 -8.99
CA ARG A 187 4.77 -19.32 -8.33
C ARG A 187 5.95 -18.90 -7.47
N THR A 188 6.18 -19.59 -6.35
CA THR A 188 7.27 -19.31 -5.41
C THR A 188 8.65 -19.34 -6.06
N GLN A 189 8.88 -20.29 -6.96
CA GLN A 189 10.16 -20.45 -7.65
C GLN A 189 10.55 -19.26 -8.52
N ASP A 190 9.56 -18.52 -9.02
CA ASP A 190 9.76 -17.37 -9.89
C ASP A 190 10.12 -16.09 -9.09
N VAL A 191 9.91 -16.11 -7.77
CA VAL A 191 10.27 -14.98 -6.90
C VAL A 191 11.78 -14.91 -6.72
N PRO A 192 12.44 -13.79 -7.07
CA PRO A 192 13.89 -13.64 -6.87
C PRO A 192 14.29 -13.75 -5.39
N GLU A 193 15.45 -14.37 -5.11
CA GLU A 193 16.00 -14.53 -3.76
C GLU A 193 16.08 -13.21 -2.99
N LYS A 194 16.52 -12.14 -3.68
CA LYS A 194 16.64 -10.80 -3.08
C LYS A 194 15.33 -10.32 -2.45
N ASN A 195 14.18 -10.69 -3.01
CA ASN A 195 12.89 -10.22 -2.50
C ASN A 195 12.49 -10.88 -1.17
N PHE A 196 13.07 -12.05 -0.87
CA PHE A 196 12.99 -12.65 0.46
C PHE A 196 14.00 -12.00 1.42
N SER A 197 15.25 -11.90 1.02
CA SER A 197 16.31 -11.38 1.88
C SER A 197 16.11 -9.91 2.28
N GLU A 198 15.58 -9.08 1.39
CA GLU A 198 15.20 -7.68 1.67
C GLU A 198 14.12 -7.57 2.75
N LEU A 199 13.30 -8.60 2.91
CA LEU A 199 12.25 -8.69 3.95
C LEU A 199 12.67 -9.50 5.17
N GLY A 200 13.95 -9.89 5.27
CA GLY A 200 14.45 -10.74 6.34
C GLY A 200 13.93 -12.19 6.30
N LEU A 201 13.38 -12.60 5.16
CA LEU A 201 12.81 -13.93 4.95
C LEU A 201 13.80 -14.85 4.23
N LYS A 202 13.58 -16.16 4.34
CA LYS A 202 14.30 -17.18 3.55
C LYS A 202 13.39 -17.71 2.46
N LYS A 203 13.91 -17.81 1.24
CA LYS A 203 13.21 -18.48 0.16
C LYS A 203 13.11 -19.98 0.47
N PRO A 204 11.92 -20.60 0.36
CA PRO A 204 11.81 -22.06 0.50
C PRO A 204 12.66 -22.79 -0.53
N ALA A 205 13.23 -23.93 -0.13
CA ALA A 205 13.87 -24.84 -1.07
C ALA A 205 12.85 -25.32 -2.11
N ALA A 206 13.28 -25.48 -3.36
CA ALA A 206 12.45 -25.95 -4.44
C ALA A 206 12.10 -27.44 -4.31
#